data_3cb5836b58c47850e661b6c12e94ec07
#
_entry.id   3cb5836b58c47850e661b6c12e94ec07
#
_cell.length_a   1.000
_cell.length_b   1.000
_cell.length_c   1.000
_cell.angle_alpha   90.00
_cell.angle_beta   90.00
_cell.angle_gamma   90.00
#
_symmetry.space_group_name_H-M   'P 1'
#
loop_
_entity.id
_entity.type
_entity.pdbx_description
1 polymer ?
#
loop_
_entity_poly.entity_id
_entity_poly.type
_entity_poly.pdbx_seq_one_letter_code
_entity_poly.pdbx_strand_id
1 'polypeptide(L)'
;FIYGDGVYELVPVYRRKPFRMTEHLARLQRSLDGIRLANPHTAAEWEAIIRKLVSLQPEDDQGVYFQITRGVAKRDHAFPKNVPPTVFMMSNPLPTPSREQVERGVAVVTAEDNRWQRCDLKTISLLGNVLMRQLAADAGALETIMFRNGNLTEASASNVLCVVRGTIVAPPKDNLILPGITYDAALEFARDAGLPMEIRPVSRAEALAADELGLS
;
A
#
# COMPACT_ATOMS: atom_id res chain seq x y z
N PHE A 1 11.65 -8.95 -15.64
CA PHE A 1 11.82 -10.22 -14.90
C PHE A 1 13.18 -10.36 -14.20
N ILE A 2 14.21 -9.60 -14.60
CA ILE A 2 15.58 -9.76 -14.04
C ILE A 2 15.73 -9.00 -12.73
N TYR A 3 15.15 -7.82 -12.63
CA TYR A 3 15.17 -6.96 -11.43
C TYR A 3 13.75 -6.57 -11.04
N GLY A 4 13.52 -6.28 -9.76
CA GLY A 4 12.33 -5.61 -9.26
C GLY A 4 12.38 -4.08 -9.49
N ASP A 5 12.85 -3.63 -10.66
CA ASP A 5 13.06 -2.22 -11.00
C ASP A 5 11.79 -1.63 -11.63
N GLY A 6 10.90 -1.20 -10.78
CA GLY A 6 9.63 -0.60 -11.17
C GLY A 6 8.79 -0.22 -9.97
N VAL A 7 7.70 0.46 -10.25
CA VAL A 7 6.69 0.89 -9.28
C VAL A 7 5.32 0.39 -9.68
N TYR A 8 4.39 0.35 -8.73
CA TYR A 8 3.01 -0.03 -9.01
C TYR A 8 2.01 0.82 -8.25
N GLU A 9 0.77 0.77 -8.70
CA GLU A 9 -0.39 1.26 -7.99
C GLU A 9 -1.50 0.21 -7.97
N LEU A 10 -2.37 0.34 -6.98
CA LEU A 10 -3.65 -0.34 -6.90
C LEU A 10 -4.70 0.70 -6.58
N VAL A 11 -5.59 0.97 -7.53
CA VAL A 11 -6.69 1.91 -7.38
C VAL A 11 -7.98 1.14 -7.12
N PRO A 12 -8.58 1.27 -5.94
CA PRO A 12 -9.91 0.73 -5.69
C PRO A 12 -10.94 1.46 -6.53
N VAL A 13 -11.90 0.71 -7.03
CA VAL A 13 -13.03 1.22 -7.82
C VAL A 13 -14.30 0.73 -7.14
N TYR A 14 -15.17 1.65 -6.76
CA TYR A 14 -16.46 1.36 -6.15
C TYR A 14 -17.58 1.84 -7.07
N ARG A 15 -18.54 0.99 -7.38
CA ARG A 15 -19.62 1.30 -8.31
C ARG A 15 -19.11 1.95 -9.60
N ARG A 16 -18.06 1.36 -10.17
CA ARG A 16 -17.35 1.82 -11.38
C ARG A 16 -16.68 3.19 -11.27
N LYS A 17 -16.56 3.75 -10.07
CA LYS A 17 -15.90 5.03 -9.81
C LYS A 17 -14.55 4.80 -9.13
N PRO A 18 -13.41 5.13 -9.75
CA PRO A 18 -12.09 5.06 -9.11
C PRO A 18 -12.05 5.94 -7.86
N PHE A 19 -11.60 5.36 -6.76
CA PHE A 19 -11.52 6.03 -5.48
C PHE A 19 -10.20 6.79 -5.38
N ARG A 20 -10.25 8.08 -5.02
CA ARG A 20 -9.06 8.95 -4.80
C ARG A 20 -8.02 8.88 -5.91
N MET A 21 -8.46 8.93 -7.16
CA MET A 21 -7.61 8.82 -8.35
C MET A 21 -6.44 9.80 -8.32
N THR A 22 -6.71 11.05 -7.97
CA THR A 22 -5.69 12.11 -7.92
C THR A 22 -4.57 11.78 -6.96
N GLU A 23 -4.91 11.29 -5.76
CA GLU A 23 -3.95 10.92 -4.72
C GLU A 23 -3.13 9.70 -5.13
N HIS A 24 -3.76 8.70 -5.78
CA HIS A 24 -3.06 7.55 -6.33
C HIS A 24 -2.06 7.95 -7.41
N LEU A 25 -2.45 8.80 -8.36
CA LEU A 25 -1.55 9.28 -9.41
C LEU A 25 -0.43 10.18 -8.87
N ALA A 26 -0.70 10.96 -7.84
CA ALA A 26 0.34 11.73 -7.13
C ALA A 26 1.33 10.81 -6.42
N ARG A 27 0.88 9.71 -5.78
CA ARG A 27 1.76 8.71 -5.16
C ARG A 27 2.57 7.94 -6.20
N LEU A 28 1.95 7.58 -7.33
CA LEU A 28 2.65 7.01 -8.48
C LEU A 28 3.82 7.90 -8.92
N GLN A 29 3.56 9.20 -9.10
CA GLN A 29 4.60 10.15 -9.52
C GLN A 29 5.75 10.21 -8.50
N ARG A 30 5.45 10.32 -7.20
CA ARG A 30 6.49 10.29 -6.15
C ARG A 30 7.32 9.01 -6.20
N SER A 31 6.68 7.86 -6.44
CA SER A 31 7.39 6.57 -6.52
C SER A 31 8.27 6.51 -7.76
N LEU A 32 7.80 6.99 -8.91
CA LEU A 32 8.58 7.08 -10.16
C LEU A 32 9.79 8.01 -10.00
N ASP A 33 9.60 9.19 -9.40
CA ASP A 33 10.68 10.14 -9.11
C ASP A 33 11.72 9.52 -8.18
N GLY A 34 11.26 8.79 -7.14
CA GLY A 34 12.11 8.13 -6.17
C GLY A 34 13.02 7.05 -6.76
N ILE A 35 12.60 6.39 -7.84
CA ILE A 35 13.43 5.43 -8.60
C ILE A 35 14.03 6.04 -9.88
N ARG A 36 13.85 7.32 -10.10
CA ARG A 36 14.37 8.06 -11.27
C ARG A 36 13.88 7.46 -12.60
N LEU A 37 12.60 7.14 -12.69
CA LEU A 37 11.93 6.61 -13.87
C LEU A 37 10.91 7.64 -14.39
N ALA A 38 11.01 8.01 -15.66
CA ALA A 38 10.07 8.95 -16.26
C ALA A 38 8.66 8.35 -16.29
N ASN A 39 7.66 9.17 -15.96
CA ASN A 39 6.27 8.77 -16.10
C ASN A 39 5.89 8.68 -17.59
N PRO A 40 5.43 7.51 -18.08
CA PRO A 40 5.11 7.35 -19.51
C PRO A 40 3.81 8.05 -19.92
N HIS A 41 2.97 8.47 -18.97
CA HIS A 41 1.67 9.10 -19.25
C HIS A 41 1.41 10.28 -18.34
N THR A 42 0.63 11.23 -18.82
CA THR A 42 0.05 12.31 -18.02
C THR A 42 -1.06 11.77 -17.10
N ALA A 43 -1.44 12.54 -16.08
CA ALA A 43 -2.54 12.17 -15.20
C ALA A 43 -3.86 11.93 -15.96
N ALA A 44 -4.16 12.76 -16.96
CA ALA A 44 -5.36 12.63 -17.79
C ALA A 44 -5.33 11.33 -18.65
N GLU A 45 -4.18 10.97 -19.19
CA GLU A 45 -4.02 9.71 -19.94
C GLU A 45 -4.16 8.51 -19.02
N TRP A 46 -3.54 8.52 -17.81
CA TRP A 46 -3.74 7.46 -16.82
C TRP A 46 -5.21 7.30 -16.45
N GLU A 47 -5.91 8.39 -16.18
CA GLU A 47 -7.33 8.34 -15.85
C GLU A 47 -8.16 7.74 -17.00
N ALA A 48 -7.90 8.14 -18.25
CA ALA A 48 -8.59 7.60 -19.42
C ALA A 48 -8.35 6.08 -19.59
N ILE A 49 -7.10 5.62 -19.42
CA ILE A 49 -6.73 4.21 -19.52
C ILE A 49 -7.42 3.40 -18.40
N ILE A 50 -7.38 3.89 -17.15
CA ILE A 50 -8.00 3.22 -16.00
C ILE A 50 -9.51 3.12 -16.20
N ARG A 51 -10.20 4.21 -16.59
CA ARG A 51 -11.63 4.20 -16.87
C ARG A 51 -12.00 3.24 -18.00
N LYS A 52 -11.18 3.19 -19.05
CA LYS A 52 -11.37 2.21 -20.13
C LYS A 52 -11.24 0.80 -19.63
N LEU A 53 -10.22 0.48 -18.81
CA LEU A 53 -10.03 -0.86 -18.25
C LEU A 53 -11.21 -1.26 -17.36
N VAL A 54 -11.68 -0.36 -16.50
CA VAL A 54 -12.87 -0.57 -15.66
C VAL A 54 -14.11 -0.87 -16.50
N SER A 55 -14.27 -0.22 -17.67
CA SER A 55 -15.42 -0.45 -18.54
C SER A 55 -15.45 -1.82 -19.22
N LEU A 56 -14.32 -2.51 -19.26
CA LEU A 56 -14.17 -3.83 -19.91
C LEU A 56 -14.48 -5.00 -18.96
N GLN A 57 -14.60 -4.74 -17.67
CA GLN A 57 -14.91 -5.76 -16.66
C GLN A 57 -16.38 -5.67 -16.24
N PRO A 58 -17.05 -6.80 -15.95
CA PRO A 58 -18.46 -6.82 -15.57
C PRO A 58 -18.71 -6.32 -14.15
N GLU A 59 -17.75 -6.46 -13.24
CA GLU A 59 -17.89 -6.12 -11.83
C GLU A 59 -17.98 -4.61 -11.61
N ASP A 60 -18.84 -4.20 -10.66
CA ASP A 60 -18.97 -2.80 -10.26
C ASP A 60 -17.85 -2.36 -9.33
N ASP A 61 -17.41 -3.25 -8.42
CA ASP A 61 -16.31 -3.02 -7.49
C ASP A 61 -15.07 -3.78 -7.95
N GLN A 62 -14.01 -3.05 -8.25
CA GLN A 62 -12.79 -3.57 -8.88
C GLN A 62 -11.53 -3.03 -8.20
N GLY A 63 -10.45 -3.78 -8.30
CA GLY A 63 -9.10 -3.31 -8.00
C GLY A 63 -8.29 -3.18 -9.30
N VAL A 64 -7.98 -1.96 -9.71
CA VAL A 64 -7.13 -1.71 -10.87
C VAL A 64 -5.68 -1.67 -10.42
N TYR A 65 -4.96 -2.74 -10.73
CA TYR A 65 -3.52 -2.84 -10.55
C TYR A 65 -2.80 -2.37 -11.81
N PHE A 66 -1.74 -1.60 -11.66
CA PHE A 66 -0.83 -1.31 -12.76
C PHE A 66 0.59 -1.08 -12.26
N GLN A 67 1.55 -1.47 -13.09
CA GLN A 67 2.97 -1.29 -12.81
C GLN A 67 3.70 -0.69 -14.00
N ILE A 68 4.75 0.06 -13.69
CA ILE A 68 5.68 0.64 -14.64
C ILE A 68 7.07 0.13 -14.30
N THR A 69 7.70 -0.58 -15.23
CA THR A 69 9.09 -1.03 -15.09
C THR A 69 10.00 -0.23 -16.01
N ARG A 70 11.30 -0.27 -15.75
CA ARG A 70 12.29 0.49 -16.52
C ARG A 70 12.42 0.07 -17.99
N GLY A 71 11.80 -1.03 -18.39
CA GLY A 71 11.77 -1.50 -19.76
C GLY A 71 12.72 -2.66 -20.02
N VAL A 72 12.85 -3.06 -21.30
CA VAL A 72 13.61 -4.23 -21.73
C VAL A 72 15.03 -3.83 -22.11
N ALA A 73 16.03 -4.38 -21.40
CA ALA A 73 17.43 -4.10 -21.63
C ALA A 73 18.30 -5.32 -21.31
N LYS A 74 19.56 -5.29 -21.73
CA LYS A 74 20.56 -6.25 -21.26
C LYS A 74 20.74 -6.12 -19.76
N ARG A 75 21.10 -7.23 -19.08
CA ARG A 75 21.31 -7.26 -17.65
C ARG A 75 22.52 -6.39 -17.26
N ASP A 76 22.24 -5.29 -16.62
CA ASP A 76 23.21 -4.40 -16.00
C ASP A 76 22.55 -3.74 -14.76
N HIS A 77 23.33 -3.31 -13.77
CA HIS A 77 22.86 -2.55 -12.60
C HIS A 77 22.76 -1.05 -12.91
N ALA A 78 23.47 -0.56 -13.92
CA ALA A 78 23.31 0.81 -14.39
C ALA A 78 22.00 0.95 -15.18
N PHE A 79 21.39 2.13 -15.09
CA PHE A 79 20.18 2.39 -15.86
C PHE A 79 20.45 2.34 -17.36
N PRO A 80 19.62 1.60 -18.13
CA PRO A 80 19.75 1.57 -19.57
C PRO A 80 19.42 2.95 -20.17
N LYS A 81 20.13 3.30 -21.24
CA LYS A 81 19.87 4.53 -21.99
C LYS A 81 18.84 4.31 -23.09
N ASN A 82 17.93 5.27 -23.29
CA ASN A 82 16.96 5.29 -24.40
C ASN A 82 16.05 4.04 -24.47
N VAL A 83 15.67 3.51 -23.29
CA VAL A 83 14.73 2.39 -23.20
C VAL A 83 13.37 2.93 -22.72
N PRO A 84 12.27 2.70 -23.47
CA PRO A 84 10.95 3.08 -23.02
C PRO A 84 10.50 2.22 -21.85
N PRO A 85 9.79 2.78 -20.85
CA PRO A 85 9.18 2.01 -19.79
C PRO A 85 8.19 0.97 -20.32
N THR A 86 8.04 -0.13 -19.59
CA THR A 86 6.98 -1.10 -19.86
C THR A 86 5.86 -0.92 -18.85
N VAL A 87 4.64 -0.77 -19.36
CA VAL A 87 3.41 -0.66 -18.56
C VAL A 87 2.64 -1.96 -18.65
N PHE A 88 2.23 -2.49 -17.49
CA PHE A 88 1.29 -3.60 -17.38
C PHE A 88 0.13 -3.19 -16.51
N MET A 89 -1.10 -3.53 -16.91
CA MET A 89 -2.32 -3.21 -16.17
C MET A 89 -3.28 -4.39 -16.16
N MET A 90 -4.01 -4.56 -15.05
CA MET A 90 -5.11 -5.49 -14.94
C MET A 90 -6.18 -4.96 -13.98
N SER A 91 -7.41 -5.42 -14.16
CA SER A 91 -8.50 -5.18 -13.22
C SER A 91 -9.07 -6.53 -12.75
N ASN A 92 -9.29 -6.63 -11.45
CA ASN A 92 -9.87 -7.81 -10.82
C ASN A 92 -11.04 -7.38 -9.93
N PRO A 93 -11.96 -8.27 -9.57
CA PRO A 93 -12.94 -8.01 -8.52
C PRO A 93 -12.24 -7.52 -7.25
N LEU A 94 -12.78 -6.49 -6.61
CA LEU A 94 -12.21 -5.97 -5.35
C LEU A 94 -12.61 -6.92 -4.20
N PRO A 95 -11.65 -7.56 -3.54
CA PRO A 95 -11.96 -8.37 -2.37
C PRO A 95 -12.43 -7.47 -1.24
N THR A 96 -13.55 -7.82 -0.62
CA THR A 96 -14.08 -7.14 0.56
C THR A 96 -13.94 -8.05 1.79
N PRO A 97 -13.65 -7.50 2.97
CA PRO A 97 -13.67 -8.28 4.20
C PRO A 97 -15.04 -8.93 4.41
N SER A 98 -15.06 -10.16 4.91
CA SER A 98 -16.29 -10.81 5.29
C SER A 98 -16.92 -10.10 6.51
N ARG A 99 -18.25 -10.28 6.69
CA ARG A 99 -18.93 -9.73 7.86
C ARG A 99 -18.29 -10.20 9.17
N GLU A 100 -17.88 -11.46 9.24
CA GLU A 100 -17.21 -12.00 10.41
C GLU A 100 -15.87 -11.32 10.69
N GLN A 101 -15.07 -11.05 9.66
CA GLN A 101 -13.80 -10.32 9.80
C GLN A 101 -14.02 -8.88 10.30
N VAL A 102 -15.09 -8.22 9.86
CA VAL A 102 -15.43 -6.87 10.32
C VAL A 102 -15.92 -6.88 11.77
N GLU A 103 -16.77 -7.84 12.16
CA GLU A 103 -17.38 -7.87 13.50
C GLU A 103 -16.47 -8.45 14.57
N ARG A 104 -15.59 -9.41 14.24
CA ARG A 104 -14.75 -10.15 15.20
C ARG A 104 -13.26 -9.82 15.09
N GLY A 105 -12.89 -9.06 14.05
CA GLY A 105 -11.48 -8.84 13.73
C GLY A 105 -10.82 -10.05 13.10
N VAL A 106 -9.51 -9.96 12.96
CA VAL A 106 -8.68 -10.99 12.32
C VAL A 106 -7.44 -11.28 13.18
N ALA A 107 -6.96 -12.52 13.13
CA ALA A 107 -5.70 -12.88 13.76
C ALA A 107 -4.53 -12.26 12.99
N VAL A 108 -3.55 -11.77 13.74
CA VAL A 108 -2.28 -11.25 13.20
C VAL A 108 -1.10 -11.84 13.95
N VAL A 109 0.06 -11.89 13.31
CA VAL A 109 1.34 -12.19 13.96
C VAL A 109 2.25 -10.98 13.94
N THR A 110 3.34 -11.01 14.69
CA THR A 110 4.31 -9.90 14.73
C THR A 110 5.69 -10.36 14.29
N ALA A 111 6.45 -9.48 13.63
CA ALA A 111 7.83 -9.75 13.23
C ALA A 111 8.69 -8.48 13.27
N GLU A 112 10.03 -8.67 13.25
CA GLU A 112 10.95 -7.57 13.00
C GLU A 112 10.90 -7.17 11.52
N ASP A 113 10.81 -5.86 11.27
CA ASP A 113 10.83 -5.30 9.90
C ASP A 113 12.26 -5.26 9.36
N ASN A 114 12.57 -6.19 8.50
CA ASN A 114 13.86 -6.32 7.82
C ASN A 114 13.83 -5.87 6.35
N ARG A 115 12.77 -5.19 5.91
CA ARG A 115 12.68 -4.63 4.56
C ARG A 115 13.72 -3.51 4.38
N TRP A 116 13.89 -3.05 3.17
CA TRP A 116 14.75 -1.90 2.89
C TRP A 116 14.23 -0.60 3.55
N GLN A 117 15.04 0.48 3.50
CA GLN A 117 14.70 1.74 4.16
C GLN A 117 13.99 2.75 3.25
N ARG A 118 13.37 2.32 2.18
CA ARG A 118 12.59 3.15 1.26
C ARG A 118 11.20 2.55 1.04
N CYS A 119 10.53 2.20 2.16
CA CYS A 119 9.16 1.69 2.15
C CYS A 119 8.14 2.75 1.71
N ASP A 120 8.53 4.04 1.73
CA ASP A 120 7.79 5.18 1.19
C ASP A 120 7.52 5.08 -0.32
N LEU A 121 8.33 4.30 -1.05
CA LEU A 121 8.17 4.07 -2.48
C LEU A 121 7.39 2.80 -2.76
N LYS A 122 6.33 2.91 -3.56
CA LYS A 122 5.48 1.76 -3.91
C LYS A 122 6.11 0.97 -5.06
N THR A 123 7.20 0.25 -4.75
CA THR A 123 7.98 -0.53 -5.73
C THR A 123 7.49 -1.96 -5.85
N ILE A 124 7.77 -2.60 -6.99
CA ILE A 124 7.51 -4.03 -7.22
C ILE A 124 8.55 -4.95 -6.56
N SER A 125 9.53 -4.42 -5.84
CA SER A 125 10.53 -5.19 -5.06
C SER A 125 9.93 -5.66 -3.73
N LEU A 126 8.94 -6.53 -3.80
CA LEU A 126 8.07 -6.92 -2.67
C LEU A 126 8.49 -8.20 -1.96
N LEU A 127 9.69 -8.76 -2.22
CA LEU A 127 10.09 -10.04 -1.61
C LEU A 127 10.03 -9.98 -0.07
N GLY A 128 10.49 -8.89 0.55
CA GLY A 128 10.39 -8.70 2.00
C GLY A 128 8.93 -8.75 2.50
N ASN A 129 8.03 -8.06 1.82
CA ASN A 129 6.59 -8.06 2.12
C ASN A 129 5.98 -9.47 1.94
N VAL A 130 6.35 -10.17 0.86
CA VAL A 130 5.86 -11.53 0.57
C VAL A 130 6.28 -12.51 1.67
N LEU A 131 7.53 -12.45 2.13
CA LEU A 131 8.02 -13.28 3.23
C LEU A 131 7.30 -12.97 4.55
N MET A 132 7.06 -11.68 4.85
CA MET A 132 6.28 -11.29 6.03
C MET A 132 4.82 -11.78 5.93
N ARG A 133 4.19 -11.66 4.76
CA ARG A 133 2.83 -12.19 4.55
C ARG A 133 2.78 -13.71 4.69
N GLN A 134 3.82 -14.43 4.27
CA GLN A 134 3.92 -15.87 4.43
C GLN A 134 3.97 -16.28 5.90
N LEU A 135 4.67 -15.53 6.77
CA LEU A 135 4.67 -15.81 8.22
C LEU A 135 3.25 -15.80 8.81
N ALA A 136 2.42 -14.85 8.39
CA ALA A 136 1.02 -14.84 8.80
C ALA A 136 0.26 -16.07 8.27
N ALA A 137 0.44 -16.41 7.00
CA ALA A 137 -0.23 -17.55 6.37
C ALA A 137 0.15 -18.88 7.06
N ASP A 138 1.42 -19.08 7.36
CA ASP A 138 1.92 -20.27 8.07
C ASP A 138 1.34 -20.41 9.49
N ALA A 139 1.03 -19.28 10.13
CA ALA A 139 0.38 -19.22 11.45
C ALA A 139 -1.16 -19.23 11.40
N GLY A 140 -1.78 -19.32 10.21
CA GLY A 140 -3.23 -19.21 10.06
C GLY A 140 -3.79 -17.81 10.34
N ALA A 141 -2.95 -16.76 10.25
CA ALA A 141 -3.31 -15.38 10.47
C ALA A 141 -3.48 -14.61 9.16
N LEU A 142 -4.17 -13.46 9.22
CA LEU A 142 -4.41 -12.63 8.04
C LEU A 142 -3.20 -11.76 7.68
N GLU A 143 -2.49 -11.20 8.67
CA GLU A 143 -1.43 -10.22 8.46
C GLU A 143 -0.26 -10.39 9.44
N THR A 144 0.89 -9.88 9.04
CA THR A 144 2.06 -9.71 9.92
C THR A 144 2.28 -8.23 10.21
N ILE A 145 2.14 -7.83 11.47
CA ILE A 145 2.46 -6.48 11.94
C ILE A 145 3.96 -6.40 12.22
N MET A 146 4.62 -5.40 11.67
CA MET A 146 6.07 -5.30 11.69
C MET A 146 6.55 -4.17 12.61
N PHE A 147 7.68 -4.43 13.26
CA PHE A 147 8.34 -3.49 14.15
C PHE A 147 9.80 -3.31 13.75
N ARG A 148 10.31 -2.09 13.83
CA ARG A 148 11.72 -1.78 13.60
C ARG A 148 12.25 -0.92 14.74
N ASN A 149 13.38 -1.34 15.31
CA ASN A 149 13.98 -0.65 16.49
C ASN A 149 12.97 -0.46 17.63
N GLY A 150 12.09 -1.46 17.84
CA GLY A 150 11.10 -1.43 18.90
C GLY A 150 9.85 -0.59 18.61
N ASN A 151 9.73 0.04 17.44
CA ASN A 151 8.56 0.82 17.03
C ASN A 151 7.79 0.16 15.89
N LEU A 152 6.47 0.34 15.91
CA LEU A 152 5.56 -0.07 14.85
C LEU A 152 5.93 0.64 13.55
N THR A 153 6.04 -0.14 12.47
CA THR A 153 6.10 0.40 11.12
C THR A 153 4.75 0.24 10.42
N GLU A 154 4.50 -0.87 9.78
CA GLU A 154 3.23 -1.18 9.12
C GLU A 154 3.00 -2.70 9.10
N ALA A 155 1.97 -3.18 8.46
CA ALA A 155 1.78 -4.60 8.20
C ALA A 155 2.38 -5.00 6.84
N SER A 156 2.34 -6.31 6.51
CA SER A 156 2.98 -6.81 5.28
C SER A 156 2.37 -6.23 4.00
N ALA A 157 1.08 -5.86 4.01
CA ALA A 157 0.38 -5.28 2.87
C ALA A 157 -0.57 -4.12 3.23
N SER A 158 -0.56 -3.65 4.49
CA SER A 158 -1.47 -2.63 5.03
C SER A 158 -0.71 -1.67 5.94
N ASN A 159 -1.21 -0.43 6.09
CA ASN A 159 -0.81 0.38 7.24
C ASN A 159 -1.55 -0.07 8.50
N VAL A 160 -1.03 0.29 9.66
CA VAL A 160 -1.61 -0.04 10.97
C VAL A 160 -1.94 1.24 11.73
N LEU A 161 -3.16 1.33 12.23
CA LEU A 161 -3.61 2.36 13.15
C LEU A 161 -3.91 1.69 14.50
N CYS A 162 -3.53 2.31 15.59
CA CYS A 162 -3.80 1.80 16.94
C CYS A 162 -4.89 2.65 17.59
N VAL A 163 -5.78 2.03 18.37
CA VAL A 163 -6.65 2.74 19.32
C VAL A 163 -6.09 2.53 20.71
N VAL A 164 -5.71 3.62 21.36
CA VAL A 164 -5.12 3.61 22.70
C VAL A 164 -5.94 4.53 23.59
N ARG A 165 -6.67 3.96 24.52
CA ARG A 165 -7.56 4.70 25.45
C ARG A 165 -8.48 5.69 24.71
N GLY A 166 -9.11 5.23 23.63
CA GLY A 166 -10.03 6.00 22.82
C GLY A 166 -9.40 7.03 21.86
N THR A 167 -8.06 7.08 21.79
CA THR A 167 -7.32 7.92 20.84
C THR A 167 -6.78 7.09 19.68
N ILE A 168 -6.99 7.53 18.45
CA ILE A 168 -6.38 6.90 17.26
C ILE A 168 -4.92 7.36 17.18
N VAL A 169 -4.00 6.42 17.27
CA VAL A 169 -2.56 6.70 17.17
C VAL A 169 -2.02 6.04 15.91
N ALA A 170 -1.37 6.83 15.07
CA ALA A 170 -0.85 6.39 13.78
C ALA A 170 0.68 6.60 13.71
N PRO A 171 1.45 5.65 13.17
CA PRO A 171 2.87 5.86 12.88
C PRO A 171 3.06 7.03 11.89
N PRO A 172 4.13 7.85 12.03
CA PRO A 172 4.40 8.93 11.09
C PRO A 172 4.73 8.37 9.69
N LYS A 173 4.29 9.08 8.65
CA LYS A 173 4.62 8.75 7.25
C LYS A 173 6.05 9.17 6.92
N ASP A 174 7.00 8.39 7.38
CA ASP A 174 8.42 8.53 7.06
C ASP A 174 8.85 7.55 5.96
N ASN A 175 10.15 7.27 5.85
CA ASN A 175 10.69 6.34 4.86
C ASN A 175 10.47 4.84 5.20
N LEU A 176 9.90 4.52 6.37
CA LEU A 176 9.71 3.15 6.86
C LEU A 176 8.31 2.60 6.62
N ILE A 177 7.36 3.46 6.23
CA ILE A 177 6.01 3.04 5.88
C ILE A 177 5.58 3.58 4.52
N LEU A 178 4.67 2.88 3.86
CA LEU A 178 4.01 3.42 2.67
C LEU A 178 3.05 4.53 3.07
N PRO A 179 3.08 5.72 2.41
CA PRO A 179 2.06 6.75 2.61
C PRO A 179 0.72 6.29 2.01
N GLY A 180 -0.07 5.56 2.81
CA GLY A 180 -1.31 4.92 2.39
C GLY A 180 -2.40 5.92 2.05
N ILE A 181 -3.13 5.69 0.95
CA ILE A 181 -4.29 6.51 0.58
C ILE A 181 -5.46 6.21 1.54
N THR A 182 -5.63 4.95 1.93
CA THR A 182 -6.63 4.55 2.92
C THR A 182 -6.26 5.01 4.34
N TYR A 183 -4.96 5.03 4.67
CA TYR A 183 -4.47 5.64 5.91
C TYR A 183 -4.92 7.11 6.03
N ASP A 184 -4.73 7.91 4.97
CA ASP A 184 -5.17 9.30 4.95
C ASP A 184 -6.70 9.42 5.05
N ALA A 185 -7.44 8.59 4.32
CA ALA A 185 -8.89 8.55 4.39
C ALA A 185 -9.40 8.23 5.81
N ALA A 186 -8.78 7.26 6.48
CA ALA A 186 -9.17 6.89 7.85
C ALA A 186 -8.96 8.06 8.83
N LEU A 187 -7.83 8.78 8.73
CA LEU A 187 -7.58 9.95 9.56
C LEU A 187 -8.49 11.14 9.22
N GLU A 188 -8.87 11.33 7.96
CA GLU A 188 -9.85 12.34 7.56
C GLU A 188 -11.22 12.02 8.18
N PHE A 189 -11.70 10.77 8.05
CA PHE A 189 -12.96 10.35 8.66
C PHE A 189 -12.95 10.47 10.19
N ALA A 190 -11.86 10.13 10.84
CA ALA A 190 -11.70 10.28 12.28
C ALA A 190 -11.80 11.77 12.70
N ARG A 191 -11.14 12.66 11.94
CA ARG A 191 -11.21 14.11 12.17
C ARG A 191 -12.63 14.64 11.99
N ASP A 192 -13.31 14.24 10.91
CA ASP A 192 -14.69 14.67 10.61
C ASP A 192 -15.68 14.17 11.68
N ALA A 193 -15.40 13.01 12.27
CA ALA A 193 -16.17 12.45 13.39
C ALA A 193 -15.78 13.05 14.77
N GLY A 194 -14.81 13.96 14.83
CA GLY A 194 -14.34 14.56 16.08
C GLY A 194 -13.59 13.62 17.01
N LEU A 195 -13.03 12.51 16.48
CA LEU A 195 -12.26 11.55 17.26
C LEU A 195 -10.85 12.08 17.55
N PRO A 196 -10.32 11.89 18.77
CA PRO A 196 -8.97 12.28 19.09
C PRO A 196 -7.94 11.47 18.31
N MET A 197 -6.90 12.14 17.78
CA MET A 197 -5.88 11.52 16.95
C MET A 197 -4.49 12.04 17.27
N GLU A 198 -3.50 11.16 17.19
CA GLU A 198 -2.08 11.50 17.31
C GLU A 198 -1.30 10.83 16.18
N ILE A 199 -0.35 11.56 15.58
CA ILE A 199 0.63 10.99 14.64
C ILE A 199 1.98 11.03 15.34
N ARG A 200 2.45 9.88 15.78
CA ARG A 200 3.71 9.73 16.52
C ARG A 200 4.23 8.28 16.43
N PRO A 201 5.50 8.03 16.78
CA PRO A 201 5.99 6.67 16.96
C PRO A 201 5.14 5.91 17.99
N VAL A 202 4.88 4.64 17.71
CA VAL A 202 4.14 3.71 18.57
C VAL A 202 5.09 2.58 18.95
N SER A 203 5.39 2.44 20.23
CA SER A 203 6.26 1.36 20.67
C SER A 203 5.58 -0.01 20.50
N ARG A 204 6.39 -1.08 20.38
CA ARG A 204 5.87 -2.46 20.32
C ARG A 204 4.98 -2.78 21.53
N ALA A 205 5.42 -2.37 22.70
CA ALA A 205 4.65 -2.61 23.94
C ALA A 205 3.29 -1.89 23.91
N GLU A 206 3.26 -0.64 23.44
CA GLU A 206 2.04 0.14 23.30
C GLU A 206 1.10 -0.47 22.25
N ALA A 207 1.62 -0.85 21.07
CA ALA A 207 0.82 -1.48 20.03
C ALA A 207 0.20 -2.81 20.49
N LEU A 208 0.96 -3.65 21.22
CA LEU A 208 0.47 -4.91 21.76
C LEU A 208 -0.54 -4.74 22.92
N ALA A 209 -0.54 -3.59 23.58
CA ALA A 209 -1.47 -3.23 24.66
C ALA A 209 -2.60 -2.31 24.18
N ALA A 210 -2.68 -2.00 22.88
CA ALA A 210 -3.74 -1.18 22.32
C ALA A 210 -5.12 -1.86 22.47
N ASP A 211 -6.15 -1.04 22.62
CA ASP A 211 -7.54 -1.52 22.70
C ASP A 211 -7.97 -2.17 21.37
N GLU A 212 -7.44 -1.63 20.25
CA GLU A 212 -7.74 -2.10 18.89
C GLU A 212 -6.58 -1.78 17.94
N LEU A 213 -6.39 -2.64 16.93
CA LEU A 213 -5.52 -2.40 15.79
C LEU A 213 -6.34 -2.43 14.50
N GLY A 214 -6.35 -1.32 13.76
CA GLY A 214 -6.99 -1.21 12.45
C GLY A 214 -5.98 -1.44 11.32
N LEU A 215 -6.35 -2.24 10.33
CA LEU A 215 -5.58 -2.46 9.09
C LEU A 215 -6.21 -1.67 7.94
N SER A 216 -5.41 -0.89 7.18
CA SER A 216 -5.92 -0.03 6.11
C SER A 216 -5.24 -0.28 4.76
#